data_f5205b9d68850577d9c8852cc7524caf
#
_entry.id   f5205b9d68850577d9c8852cc7524caf
#
_cell.length_a   1.000
_cell.length_b   1.000
_cell.length_c   1.000
_cell.angle_alpha   90.00
_cell.angle_beta   90.00
_cell.angle_gamma   90.00
#
_symmetry.space_group_name_H-M   'P 1'
#
loop_
_entity.id
_entity.type
_entity.pdbx_description
1 polymer ?
#
loop_
_entity_poly.entity_id
_entity_poly.type
_entity_poly.pdbx_seq_one_letter_code
_entity_poly.pdbx_strand_id
1 'polypeptide(L)'
;MARLRPGWLVVLSAVVILVSAFLPWLTTRDGSRANAIGGKVGDIGFPPDGFGVGQLIVVLTSTLIVAAAMSARSLSPRITSTAALGISVLLVVMVMWYYRLYVGPPIAAGYGFYIGVVATVFAAALSVLAMIVAWAEASRRGP
;
A
#
# COMPACT_ATOMS: atom_id res chain seq x y z
N MET A 1 24.01 9.79 14.88
CA MET A 1 23.19 9.16 13.86
C MET A 1 21.75 9.59 14.00
N ALA A 2 21.19 10.12 12.93
CA ALA A 2 19.77 10.42 12.92
C ALA A 2 18.98 9.11 12.89
N ARG A 3 18.07 8.93 13.86
CA ARG A 3 17.14 7.80 13.82
C ARG A 3 16.13 8.02 12.70
N LEU A 4 15.91 7.01 11.90
CA LEU A 4 14.81 7.02 10.93
C LEU A 4 13.49 7.06 11.70
N ARG A 5 12.69 8.08 11.44
CA ARG A 5 11.35 8.15 12.01
C ARG A 5 10.47 7.09 11.37
N PRO A 6 9.51 6.51 12.13
CA PRO A 6 8.61 5.51 11.56
C PRO A 6 7.88 5.99 10.31
N GLY A 7 7.58 7.28 10.21
CA GLY A 7 6.95 7.85 9.02
C GLY A 7 7.76 7.65 7.74
N TRP A 8 9.08 7.76 7.80
CA TRP A 8 9.93 7.50 6.63
C TRP A 8 9.94 6.02 6.23
N LEU A 9 9.82 5.13 7.21
CA LEU A 9 9.69 3.69 6.93
C LEU A 9 8.34 3.37 6.27
N VAL A 10 7.28 4.08 6.65
CA VAL A 10 5.98 3.99 5.97
C VAL A 10 6.08 4.49 4.53
N VAL A 11 6.78 5.61 4.31
CA VAL A 11 7.04 6.12 2.94
C VAL A 11 7.75 5.06 2.11
N LEU A 12 8.80 4.44 2.65
CA LEU A 12 9.54 3.40 1.94
C LEU A 12 8.63 2.21 1.60
N SER A 13 7.83 1.75 2.56
CA SER A 13 6.87 0.66 2.33
C SER A 13 5.86 1.04 1.25
N ALA A 14 5.35 2.26 1.27
CA ALA A 14 4.39 2.75 0.27
C ALA A 14 5.02 2.83 -1.12
N VAL A 15 6.28 3.24 -1.22
CA VAL A 15 7.00 3.24 -2.51
C VAL A 15 7.13 1.81 -3.03
N VAL A 16 7.41 0.84 -2.17
CA VAL A 16 7.46 -0.57 -2.57
C VAL A 16 6.10 -1.04 -3.07
N ILE A 17 5.00 -0.66 -2.41
CA ILE A 17 3.65 -0.99 -2.89
C ILE A 17 3.43 -0.39 -4.28
N LEU A 18 3.79 0.87 -4.46
CA LEU A 18 3.61 1.56 -5.75
C LEU A 18 4.39 0.88 -6.87
N VAL A 19 5.65 0.54 -6.63
CA VAL A 19 6.48 -0.18 -7.60
C VAL A 19 5.88 -1.56 -7.88
N SER A 20 5.40 -2.25 -6.85
CA SER A 20 4.79 -3.58 -7.02
C SER A 20 3.55 -3.55 -7.92
N ALA A 21 2.85 -2.43 -7.96
CA ALA A 21 1.65 -2.28 -8.80
C ALA A 21 1.96 -2.38 -10.30
N PHE A 22 3.19 -2.13 -10.70
CA PHE A 22 3.65 -2.29 -12.08
C PHE A 22 4.18 -3.70 -12.38
N LEU A 23 4.36 -4.52 -11.35
CA LEU A 23 4.78 -5.90 -11.48
C LEU A 23 3.56 -6.82 -11.67
N PRO A 24 3.72 -8.04 -12.22
CA PRO A 24 2.59 -8.93 -12.41
C PRO A 24 1.90 -9.30 -11.10
N TRP A 25 0.65 -8.90 -10.97
CA TRP A 25 -0.21 -9.27 -9.84
C TRP A 25 -1.06 -10.50 -10.14
N LEU A 26 -1.37 -10.70 -11.43
CA LEU A 26 -2.15 -11.85 -11.90
C LEU A 26 -1.36 -12.57 -12.96
N THR A 27 -1.34 -13.90 -12.90
CA THR A 27 -0.67 -14.76 -13.89
C THR A 27 -1.57 -15.94 -14.25
N THR A 28 -1.35 -16.49 -15.43
CA THR A 28 -2.02 -17.72 -15.88
C THR A 28 -0.99 -18.74 -16.31
N ARG A 29 -1.43 -19.99 -16.47
CA ARG A 29 -0.55 -21.10 -16.86
C ARG A 29 0.11 -20.92 -18.23
N ASP A 30 -0.54 -20.19 -19.12
CA ASP A 30 -0.02 -19.93 -20.47
C ASP A 30 1.01 -18.77 -20.51
N GLY A 31 1.37 -18.22 -19.33
CA GLY A 31 2.33 -17.14 -19.25
C GLY A 31 1.72 -15.75 -19.40
N SER A 32 0.41 -15.64 -19.53
CA SER A 32 -0.28 -14.35 -19.54
C SER A 32 -0.24 -13.72 -18.13
N ARG A 33 -0.14 -12.39 -18.07
CA ARG A 33 -0.02 -11.66 -16.79
C ARG A 33 -0.65 -10.29 -16.90
N ALA A 34 -1.04 -9.78 -15.74
CA ALA A 34 -1.57 -8.43 -15.60
C ALA A 34 -1.02 -7.80 -14.33
N ASN A 35 -0.78 -6.50 -14.37
CA ASN A 35 -0.41 -5.76 -13.17
C ASN A 35 -1.64 -5.15 -12.50
N ALA A 36 -1.44 -4.50 -11.34
CA ALA A 36 -2.55 -3.94 -10.57
C ALA A 36 -3.28 -2.81 -11.31
N ILE A 37 -2.57 -2.07 -12.14
CA ILE A 37 -3.13 -0.90 -12.85
C ILE A 37 -3.80 -1.27 -14.18
N GLY A 38 -3.86 -2.55 -14.52
CA GLY A 38 -4.55 -3.02 -15.71
C GLY A 38 -3.68 -3.25 -16.93
N GLY A 39 -2.36 -3.10 -16.82
CA GLY A 39 -1.43 -3.48 -17.89
C GLY A 39 -1.42 -4.99 -18.08
N LYS A 40 -1.61 -5.46 -19.28
CA LYS A 40 -1.78 -6.88 -19.59
C LYS A 40 -0.77 -7.33 -20.64
N VAL A 41 -0.27 -8.56 -20.45
CA VAL A 41 0.55 -9.25 -21.46
C VAL A 41 -0.10 -10.61 -21.69
N GLY A 42 -0.41 -10.92 -22.93
CA GLY A 42 -1.08 -12.16 -23.29
C GLY A 42 -2.61 -12.05 -23.20
N ASP A 43 -3.27 -13.19 -23.15
CA ASP A 43 -4.73 -13.29 -23.17
C ASP A 43 -5.27 -13.53 -21.77
N ILE A 44 -5.38 -12.45 -20.99
CA ILE A 44 -5.92 -12.48 -19.64
C ILE A 44 -7.09 -11.48 -19.53
N GLY A 45 -8.23 -11.96 -19.03
CA GLY A 45 -9.45 -11.16 -18.97
C GLY A 45 -9.55 -10.20 -17.79
N PHE A 46 -8.69 -10.33 -16.80
CA PHE A 46 -8.70 -9.50 -15.60
C PHE A 46 -7.37 -8.81 -15.37
N PRO A 47 -7.34 -7.64 -14.71
CA PRO A 47 -8.52 -6.87 -14.32
C PRO A 47 -9.26 -6.29 -15.54
N PRO A 48 -10.56 -5.98 -15.41
CA PRO A 48 -11.32 -5.35 -16.51
C PRO A 48 -10.71 -4.01 -16.90
N ASP A 49 -10.92 -3.59 -18.13
CA ASP A 49 -10.51 -2.28 -18.59
C ASP A 49 -11.25 -1.17 -17.81
N GLY A 50 -10.57 -0.03 -17.61
CA GLY A 50 -11.11 1.09 -16.88
C GLY A 50 -10.65 1.16 -15.43
N PHE A 51 -11.25 2.08 -14.67
CA PHE A 51 -10.90 2.31 -13.27
C PHE A 51 -11.45 1.19 -12.39
N GLY A 52 -10.59 0.61 -11.57
CA GLY A 52 -10.98 -0.49 -10.68
C GLY A 52 -10.18 -0.48 -9.39
N VAL A 53 -10.24 -1.61 -8.67
CA VAL A 53 -9.63 -1.74 -7.34
C VAL A 53 -8.11 -1.51 -7.39
N GLY A 54 -7.44 -2.01 -8.44
CA GLY A 54 -5.99 -1.82 -8.60
C GLY A 54 -5.59 -0.36 -8.71
N GLN A 55 -6.31 0.41 -9.51
CA GLN A 55 -6.08 1.84 -9.65
C GLN A 55 -6.36 2.58 -8.34
N LEU A 56 -7.40 2.17 -7.61
CA LEU A 56 -7.70 2.74 -6.31
C LEU A 56 -6.59 2.46 -5.30
N ILE A 57 -5.99 1.27 -5.34
CA ILE A 57 -4.82 0.93 -4.51
C ILE A 57 -3.67 1.89 -4.81
N VAL A 58 -3.40 2.21 -6.07
CA VAL A 58 -2.34 3.15 -6.46
C VAL A 58 -2.63 4.55 -5.93
N VAL A 59 -3.88 5.03 -6.06
CA VAL A 59 -4.28 6.35 -5.56
C VAL A 59 -4.11 6.42 -4.04
N LEU A 60 -4.58 5.41 -3.32
CA LEU A 60 -4.45 5.35 -1.86
C LEU A 60 -2.99 5.29 -1.43
N THR A 61 -2.16 4.53 -2.16
CA THR A 61 -0.72 4.43 -1.88
C THR A 61 -0.03 5.77 -2.07
N SER A 62 -0.38 6.52 -3.11
CA SER A 62 0.16 7.87 -3.34
C SER A 62 -0.23 8.82 -2.20
N THR A 63 -1.49 8.76 -1.75
CA THR A 63 -1.97 9.54 -0.61
C THR A 63 -1.24 9.13 0.68
N LEU A 64 -0.98 7.83 0.86
CA LEU A 64 -0.22 7.33 1.99
C LEU A 64 1.20 7.89 2.02
N ILE A 65 1.87 7.97 0.87
CA ILE A 65 3.21 8.55 0.77
C ILE A 65 3.20 9.99 1.30
N VAL A 66 2.22 10.78 0.88
CA VAL A 66 2.09 12.18 1.31
C VAL A 66 1.84 12.26 2.82
N ALA A 67 0.87 11.52 3.33
CA ALA A 67 0.52 11.53 4.75
C ALA A 67 1.70 11.07 5.62
N ALA A 68 2.38 10.01 5.21
CA ALA A 68 3.52 9.47 5.94
C ALA A 68 4.71 10.43 5.92
N ALA A 69 4.96 11.10 4.79
CA ALA A 69 6.02 12.10 4.67
C ALA A 69 5.74 13.31 5.57
N MET A 70 4.50 13.76 5.61
CA MET A 70 4.09 14.85 6.52
C MET A 70 4.29 14.45 7.98
N SER A 71 3.91 13.25 8.35
CA SER A 71 4.13 12.71 9.70
C SER A 71 5.62 12.65 10.04
N ALA A 72 6.45 12.17 9.10
CA ALA A 72 7.89 12.06 9.29
C ALA A 72 8.56 13.42 9.46
N ARG A 73 8.02 14.46 8.82
CA ARG A 73 8.53 15.83 8.92
C ARG A 73 7.88 16.60 10.06
N SER A 74 7.10 15.94 10.89
CA SER A 74 6.38 16.52 12.03
C SER A 74 5.38 17.62 11.63
N LEU A 75 4.83 17.53 10.44
CA LEU A 75 3.77 18.43 9.97
C LEU A 75 2.42 17.84 10.40
N SER A 76 1.78 18.46 11.39
CA SER A 76 0.53 17.98 12.00
C SER A 76 0.61 16.47 12.34
N PRO A 77 1.60 16.05 13.17
CA PRO A 77 1.95 14.62 13.28
C PRO A 77 0.81 13.73 13.79
N ARG A 78 -0.07 14.25 14.65
CA ARG A 78 -1.24 13.48 15.12
C ARG A 78 -2.19 13.17 13.98
N ILE A 79 -2.54 14.19 13.19
CA ILE A 79 -3.52 14.05 12.10
C ILE A 79 -2.92 13.20 10.98
N THR A 80 -1.68 13.49 10.58
CA THR A 80 -1.06 12.80 9.44
C THR A 80 -0.72 11.35 9.77
N SER A 81 -0.27 11.04 11.00
CA SER A 81 -0.01 9.65 11.41
C SER A 81 -1.30 8.84 11.51
N THR A 82 -2.37 9.45 12.02
CA THR A 82 -3.68 8.79 12.10
C THR A 82 -4.24 8.56 10.69
N ALA A 83 -4.10 9.54 9.80
CA ALA A 83 -4.50 9.40 8.40
C ALA A 83 -3.70 8.29 7.70
N ALA A 84 -2.38 8.23 7.93
CA ALA A 84 -1.54 7.18 7.36
C ALA A 84 -1.97 5.79 7.82
N LEU A 85 -2.32 5.65 9.10
CA LEU A 85 -2.83 4.38 9.61
C LEU A 85 -4.17 4.01 8.95
N GLY A 86 -5.09 4.95 8.87
CA GLY A 86 -6.39 4.72 8.24
C GLY A 86 -6.25 4.30 6.78
N ILE A 87 -5.40 4.98 6.03
CA ILE A 87 -5.12 4.64 4.62
C ILE A 87 -4.47 3.26 4.52
N SER A 88 -3.52 2.93 5.41
CA SER A 88 -2.85 1.62 5.42
C SER A 88 -3.84 0.48 5.67
N VAL A 89 -4.75 0.66 6.62
CA VAL A 89 -5.80 -0.33 6.91
C VAL A 89 -6.71 -0.49 5.71
N LEU A 90 -7.11 0.61 5.08
CA LEU A 90 -7.92 0.57 3.88
C LEU A 90 -7.19 -0.14 2.73
N LEU A 91 -5.88 0.07 2.60
CA LEU A 91 -5.07 -0.64 1.60
C LEU A 91 -5.04 -2.15 1.85
N VAL A 92 -4.93 -2.58 3.10
CA VAL A 92 -5.01 -4.02 3.45
C VAL A 92 -6.34 -4.59 2.97
N VAL A 93 -7.44 -3.89 3.25
CA VAL A 93 -8.78 -4.31 2.81
C VAL A 93 -8.85 -4.35 1.28
N MET A 94 -8.35 -3.33 0.61
CA MET A 94 -8.38 -3.25 -0.87
C MET A 94 -7.55 -4.36 -1.52
N VAL A 95 -6.38 -4.67 -0.97
CA VAL A 95 -5.51 -5.74 -1.49
C VAL A 95 -6.20 -7.09 -1.31
N MET A 96 -6.84 -7.33 -0.17
CA MET A 96 -7.60 -8.56 0.06
C MET A 96 -8.80 -8.66 -0.88
N TRP A 97 -9.47 -7.55 -1.12
CA TRP A 97 -10.59 -7.50 -2.07
C TRP A 97 -10.12 -7.79 -3.49
N TYR A 98 -9.00 -7.21 -3.91
CA TYR A 98 -8.38 -7.48 -5.21
C TYR A 98 -8.13 -9.00 -5.38
N TYR A 99 -7.59 -9.63 -4.36
CA TYR A 99 -7.36 -11.07 -4.37
C TYR A 99 -8.67 -11.84 -4.59
N ARG A 100 -9.70 -11.49 -3.85
CA ARG A 100 -11.00 -12.17 -3.97
C ARG A 100 -11.68 -11.94 -5.32
N LEU A 101 -11.48 -10.77 -5.90
CA LEU A 101 -12.13 -10.45 -7.18
C LEU A 101 -11.46 -11.15 -8.37
N TYR A 102 -10.14 -11.22 -8.37
CA TYR A 102 -9.41 -11.58 -9.58
C TYR A 102 -8.61 -12.88 -9.47
N VAL A 103 -8.21 -13.27 -8.29
CA VAL A 103 -7.44 -14.49 -8.10
C VAL A 103 -8.38 -15.69 -7.92
N GLY A 104 -8.23 -16.67 -8.76
CA GLY A 104 -9.00 -17.90 -8.74
C GLY A 104 -8.73 -18.65 -10.04
N PRO A 105 -8.82 -20.00 -10.05
CA PRO A 105 -8.54 -20.77 -11.27
C PRO A 105 -9.30 -20.22 -12.47
N PRO A 106 -8.66 -20.01 -13.64
CA PRO A 106 -7.26 -20.35 -13.97
C PRO A 106 -6.24 -19.26 -13.63
N ILE A 107 -6.61 -18.19 -12.91
CA ILE A 107 -5.77 -17.05 -12.62
C ILE A 107 -5.15 -17.23 -11.23
N ALA A 108 -3.83 -17.09 -11.14
CA ALA A 108 -3.09 -17.14 -9.88
C ALA A 108 -2.48 -15.78 -9.54
N ALA A 109 -2.19 -15.57 -8.26
CA ALA A 109 -1.49 -14.36 -7.82
C ALA A 109 -0.03 -14.40 -8.28
N GLY A 110 0.45 -13.31 -8.86
CA GLY A 110 1.83 -13.17 -9.30
C GLY A 110 2.75 -12.66 -8.19
N TYR A 111 4.06 -12.65 -8.47
CA TYR A 111 5.04 -12.21 -7.48
C TYR A 111 4.85 -10.74 -7.07
N GLY A 112 4.41 -9.89 -7.98
CA GLY A 112 4.12 -8.48 -7.67
C GLY A 112 3.03 -8.33 -6.61
N PHE A 113 2.02 -9.18 -6.66
CA PHE A 113 0.96 -9.20 -5.65
C PHE A 113 1.53 -9.51 -4.26
N TYR A 114 2.38 -10.55 -4.15
CA TYR A 114 2.97 -10.92 -2.87
C TYR A 114 3.87 -9.82 -2.31
N ILE A 115 4.66 -9.16 -3.16
CA ILE A 115 5.47 -8.01 -2.76
C ILE A 115 4.55 -6.90 -2.22
N GLY A 116 3.46 -6.62 -2.92
CA GLY A 116 2.49 -5.60 -2.52
C GLY A 116 1.81 -5.92 -1.19
N VAL A 117 1.43 -7.18 -0.99
CA VAL A 117 0.81 -7.63 0.28
C VAL A 117 1.76 -7.44 1.45
N VAL A 118 2.99 -7.93 1.33
CA VAL A 118 4.01 -7.81 2.38
C VAL A 118 4.27 -6.35 2.70
N ALA A 119 4.48 -5.52 1.68
CA ALA A 119 4.72 -4.09 1.86
C ALA A 119 3.52 -3.39 2.51
N THR A 120 2.29 -3.77 2.16
CA THR A 120 1.07 -3.20 2.74
C THR A 120 0.96 -3.54 4.24
N VAL A 121 1.27 -4.78 4.61
CA VAL A 121 1.28 -5.20 6.02
C VAL A 121 2.35 -4.43 6.80
N PHE A 122 3.55 -4.28 6.24
CA PHE A 122 4.60 -3.47 6.86
C PHE A 122 4.18 -2.01 7.01
N ALA A 123 3.55 -1.44 5.99
CA ALA A 123 3.06 -0.06 6.04
C ALA A 123 2.04 0.11 7.17
N ALA A 124 1.12 -0.83 7.33
CA ALA A 124 0.12 -0.78 8.40
C ALA A 124 0.77 -0.90 9.79
N ALA A 125 1.69 -1.84 9.97
CA ALA A 125 2.40 -2.03 11.24
C ALA A 125 3.23 -0.80 11.60
N LEU A 126 3.98 -0.26 10.63
CA LEU A 126 4.80 0.94 10.84
C LEU A 126 3.94 2.19 11.06
N SER A 127 2.76 2.25 10.46
CA SER A 127 1.81 3.35 10.70
C SER A 127 1.25 3.32 12.12
N VAL A 128 1.02 2.14 12.69
CA VAL A 128 0.66 2.01 14.11
C VAL A 128 1.78 2.58 14.99
N LEU A 129 3.02 2.20 14.70
CA LEU A 129 4.17 2.69 15.44
C LEU A 129 4.30 4.22 15.32
N ALA A 130 4.16 4.76 14.11
CA ALA A 130 4.21 6.21 13.87
C ALA A 130 3.13 6.95 14.65
N MET A 131 1.92 6.40 14.68
CA MET A 131 0.81 6.98 15.44
C MET A 131 1.10 6.97 16.95
N ILE A 132 1.59 5.85 17.48
CA ILE A 132 1.93 5.73 18.90
C ILE A 132 3.00 6.77 19.28
N VAL A 133 4.05 6.89 18.47
CA VAL A 133 5.14 7.86 18.70
C VAL A 133 4.60 9.28 18.68
N ALA A 134 3.79 9.63 17.65
CA ALA A 134 3.24 10.98 17.51
C ALA A 134 2.34 11.37 18.69
N TRP A 135 1.48 10.47 19.13
CA TRP A 135 0.58 10.74 20.25
C TRP A 135 1.33 10.76 21.59
N ALA A 136 2.34 9.91 21.76
CA ALA A 136 3.19 9.91 22.95
C ALA A 136 3.99 11.22 23.07
N GLU A 137 4.57 11.70 21.98
CA GLU A 137 5.30 12.99 21.96
C GLU A 137 4.37 14.17 22.28
N ALA A 138 3.15 14.15 21.74
CA ALA A 138 2.17 15.19 22.01
C ALA A 138 1.77 15.20 23.48
N SER A 139 1.61 14.02 24.11
CA SER A 139 1.31 13.91 25.55
C SER A 139 2.45 14.44 26.42
N ARG A 140 3.71 14.21 26.02
CA ARG A 140 4.89 14.69 26.75
C ARG A 140 5.04 16.20 26.72
N ARG A 141 4.58 16.85 25.66
CA ARG A 141 4.67 18.31 25.51
C ARG A 141 3.67 19.04 26.38
N GLY A 142 2.72 18.29 27.00
CA GLY A 142 1.76 18.81 27.95
C GLY A 142 0.70 19.72 27.35
N PRO A 143 -0.19 20.26 28.21
CA PRO A 143 -1.16 21.23 27.75
C PRO A 143 -0.50 22.55 27.42
#